data_b8c763056caa74e9ca112540a1c69065
#
_entry.id   b8c763056caa74e9ca112540a1c69065
#
_cell.length_a   1.000
_cell.length_b   1.000
_cell.length_c   1.000
_cell.angle_alpha   90.00
_cell.angle_beta   90.00
_cell.angle_gamma   90.00
#
_symmetry.space_group_name_H-M   'P 1'
#
loop_
_entity.id
_entity.type
_entity.pdbx_description
1 polymer ?
#
loop_
_entity_poly.entity_id
_entity_poly.type
_entity_poly.pdbx_seq_one_letter_code
_entity_poly.pdbx_strand_id
1 'polypeptide(L)'
;MDSLDQKVFELLARPQRQEELRRQLPGVGKQALADCIQRLTASGKIVKNKKNRLAQAAHYGYIAGTFLATERGFAFVAPDEKDDKGDIFIPPHADGGAWQGDHVLVRLGEDGRRRDGTPRREGEVARILERSRAEILGAVRQRGKSFVLEPSSKKYPSEIVLPKAHLGGAQPGDKVAVRMMYYGEGRVLPQAAVVQVFGKNGTMQASIAAILHENGIQEAFPEDAQQQAGSLGDRVPADAYAGRRDLRDELIFTIDGDSAKDFDDAVSLKPLANGRVQLGVHIADVSHYVTPDSPLDAEAYRRGTSVYYPGHVVPMLPFALSDGLCSLVPGEDRLAFAAFLEIGPDGRCHKAEFAKSVIRSKARMTYNNVNKILDGDAELCKKYDFLVDTARKMADLADLLRRRRMERGALDLDIPEAEIAVDEQGEPVDVFYRPRGRAEKMIEEFMLQANEAVAQFMDTHNHPAVYRVHENPDPEKLRVFAQFARPFGHRIDPSKPQDTRQLQAVLDQAAGDPRQRALPTLLLRSLARAR
;
A
#
# COMPACT_ATOMS: atom_id res chain seq x y z
N MET A 1 -1.77 20.06 -22.28
CA MET A 1 -1.94 21.48 -22.72
C MET A 1 -2.62 21.49 -24.06
N ASP A 2 -3.54 22.43 -24.27
CA ASP A 2 -4.11 22.73 -25.59
C ASP A 2 -2.99 23.19 -26.54
N SER A 3 -3.12 23.01 -27.86
CA SER A 3 -2.06 23.34 -28.83
C SER A 3 -1.67 24.82 -28.81
N LEU A 4 -2.61 25.72 -28.48
CA LEU A 4 -2.35 27.15 -28.32
C LEU A 4 -1.58 27.43 -27.03
N ASP A 5 -1.96 26.78 -25.92
CA ASP A 5 -1.31 26.93 -24.63
C ASP A 5 0.17 26.54 -24.72
N GLN A 6 0.45 25.44 -25.44
CA GLN A 6 1.84 24.97 -25.67
C GLN A 6 2.67 26.01 -26.45
N LYS A 7 2.14 26.53 -27.56
CA LYS A 7 2.81 27.55 -28.36
C LYS A 7 3.09 28.85 -27.60
N VAL A 8 2.09 29.31 -26.82
CA VAL A 8 2.24 30.52 -26.00
C VAL A 8 3.27 30.28 -24.90
N PHE A 9 3.27 29.09 -24.26
CA PHE A 9 4.25 28.73 -23.24
C PHE A 9 5.69 28.72 -23.78
N GLU A 10 5.91 28.15 -24.98
CA GLU A 10 7.22 28.11 -25.63
C GLU A 10 7.72 29.51 -26.01
N LEU A 11 6.85 30.38 -26.57
CA LEU A 11 7.19 31.75 -26.87
C LEU A 11 7.59 32.55 -25.63
N LEU A 12 7.04 32.22 -24.47
CA LEU A 12 7.33 32.86 -23.19
C LEU A 12 8.60 32.33 -22.49
N ALA A 13 9.43 31.53 -23.15
CA ALA A 13 10.79 31.23 -22.68
C ALA A 13 11.62 32.52 -22.46
N ARG A 14 11.27 33.62 -23.13
CA ARG A 14 11.83 34.97 -22.90
C ARG A 14 10.73 35.95 -22.48
N PRO A 15 11.02 36.90 -21.57
CA PRO A 15 10.04 37.90 -21.13
C PRO A 15 9.49 38.77 -22.24
N GLN A 16 8.17 38.72 -22.46
CA GLN A 16 7.49 39.47 -23.52
C GLN A 16 6.23 40.16 -22.98
N ARG A 17 5.82 41.24 -23.65
CA ARG A 17 4.50 41.86 -23.43
C ARG A 17 3.44 41.14 -24.24
N GLN A 18 2.21 41.19 -23.79
CA GLN A 18 1.07 40.55 -24.48
C GLN A 18 0.92 41.00 -25.93
N GLU A 19 1.27 42.27 -26.22
CA GLU A 19 1.24 42.81 -27.57
C GLU A 19 2.32 42.21 -28.48
N GLU A 20 3.50 41.89 -27.92
CA GLU A 20 4.60 41.24 -28.64
C GLU A 20 4.21 39.80 -28.99
N LEU A 21 3.60 39.06 -28.05
CA LEU A 21 3.04 37.72 -28.28
C LEU A 21 1.97 37.71 -29.38
N ARG A 22 1.08 38.70 -29.39
CA ARG A 22 0.02 38.81 -30.39
C ARG A 22 0.58 38.95 -31.81
N ARG A 23 1.68 39.69 -31.99
CA ARG A 23 2.34 39.84 -33.31
C ARG A 23 2.97 38.53 -33.81
N GLN A 24 3.37 37.65 -32.88
CA GLN A 24 3.98 36.34 -33.22
C GLN A 24 2.95 35.24 -33.47
N LEU A 25 1.67 35.51 -33.19
CA LEU A 25 0.57 34.57 -33.36
C LEU A 25 -0.51 35.13 -34.30
N PRO A 26 -0.15 35.36 -35.58
CA PRO A 26 -1.12 35.84 -36.56
C PRO A 26 -2.24 34.78 -36.74
N GLY A 27 -3.47 35.21 -36.65
CA GLY A 27 -4.66 34.33 -36.72
C GLY A 27 -5.26 33.93 -35.38
N VAL A 28 -4.59 34.21 -34.23
CA VAL A 28 -5.19 34.00 -32.91
C VAL A 28 -5.98 35.23 -32.48
N GLY A 29 -7.27 35.05 -32.19
CA GLY A 29 -8.15 36.10 -31.71
C GLY A 29 -7.66 36.70 -30.37
N LYS A 30 -7.91 38.01 -30.17
CA LYS A 30 -7.51 38.71 -28.93
C LYS A 30 -8.04 38.03 -27.67
N GLN A 31 -9.28 37.57 -27.71
CA GLN A 31 -9.91 36.89 -26.57
C GLN A 31 -9.28 35.52 -26.33
N ALA A 32 -9.06 34.71 -27.36
CA ALA A 32 -8.43 33.38 -27.24
C ALA A 32 -7.02 33.47 -26.65
N LEU A 33 -6.24 34.49 -27.04
CA LEU A 33 -4.90 34.72 -26.44
C LEU A 33 -5.02 35.17 -24.98
N ALA A 34 -5.99 36.03 -24.64
CA ALA A 34 -6.20 36.46 -23.26
C ALA A 34 -6.61 35.26 -22.35
N ASP A 35 -7.53 34.44 -22.83
CA ASP A 35 -7.99 33.23 -22.10
C ASP A 35 -6.84 32.21 -21.91
N CYS A 36 -5.99 32.01 -22.95
CA CYS A 36 -4.79 31.18 -22.85
C CYS A 36 -3.82 31.73 -21.80
N ILE A 37 -3.52 33.03 -21.82
CA ILE A 37 -2.66 33.67 -20.80
C ILE A 37 -3.25 33.53 -19.41
N GLN A 38 -4.57 33.68 -19.28
CA GLN A 38 -5.27 33.49 -18.00
C GLN A 38 -5.13 32.05 -17.48
N ARG A 39 -5.36 31.05 -18.32
CA ARG A 39 -5.17 29.63 -17.95
C ARG A 39 -3.74 29.32 -17.53
N LEU A 40 -2.75 29.74 -18.32
CA LEU A 40 -1.33 29.52 -18.01
C LEU A 40 -0.89 30.25 -16.73
N THR A 41 -1.47 31.44 -16.46
CA THR A 41 -1.20 32.19 -15.24
C THR A 41 -1.89 31.54 -14.03
N ALA A 42 -3.11 31.05 -14.18
CA ALA A 42 -3.86 30.37 -13.14
C ALA A 42 -3.18 29.05 -12.74
N SER A 43 -2.64 28.30 -13.72
CA SER A 43 -1.87 27.08 -13.47
C SER A 43 -0.44 27.31 -12.99
N GLY A 44 0.00 28.56 -12.81
CA GLY A 44 1.35 28.89 -12.34
C GLY A 44 2.48 28.64 -13.34
N LYS A 45 2.17 28.28 -14.60
CA LYS A 45 3.18 28.02 -15.63
C LYS A 45 3.87 29.27 -16.11
N ILE A 46 3.15 30.39 -16.14
CA ILE A 46 3.68 31.72 -16.49
C ILE A 46 3.40 32.71 -15.38
N VAL A 47 4.28 33.69 -15.28
CA VAL A 47 4.19 34.82 -14.33
C VAL A 47 4.35 36.15 -15.04
N LYS A 48 3.63 37.15 -14.57
CA LYS A 48 3.72 38.52 -15.00
C LYS A 48 4.54 39.34 -13.99
N ASN A 49 5.61 39.96 -14.44
CA ASN A 49 6.44 40.80 -13.57
C ASN A 49 5.88 42.22 -13.39
N LYS A 50 6.52 43.04 -12.50
CA LYS A 50 6.12 44.42 -12.23
C LYS A 50 6.17 45.35 -13.47
N LYS A 51 6.92 44.96 -14.51
CA LYS A 51 7.02 45.72 -15.78
C LYS A 51 6.02 45.21 -16.85
N ASN A 52 4.99 44.48 -16.45
CA ASN A 52 3.95 43.89 -17.32
C ASN A 52 4.50 42.93 -18.40
N ARG A 53 5.65 42.30 -18.17
CA ARG A 53 6.18 41.26 -19.04
C ARG A 53 5.81 39.88 -18.50
N LEU A 54 5.32 39.02 -19.38
CA LEU A 54 5.00 37.62 -19.14
C LEU A 54 6.23 36.78 -19.49
N ALA A 55 6.51 35.76 -18.68
CA ALA A 55 7.48 34.71 -18.98
C ALA A 55 7.09 33.40 -18.28
N GLN A 56 7.73 32.33 -18.67
CA GLN A 56 7.65 31.07 -17.91
C GLN A 56 8.01 31.34 -16.45
N ALA A 57 7.32 30.68 -15.53
CA ALA A 57 7.51 30.89 -14.08
C ALA A 57 8.97 30.68 -13.65
N ALA A 58 9.59 29.61 -14.17
CA ALA A 58 11.00 29.30 -13.91
C ALA A 58 11.97 30.43 -14.27
N HIS A 59 11.67 31.23 -15.31
CA HIS A 59 12.49 32.39 -15.70
C HIS A 59 12.61 33.45 -14.61
N TYR A 60 11.59 33.57 -13.76
CA TYR A 60 11.57 34.51 -12.62
C TYR A 60 11.83 33.83 -11.28
N GLY A 61 12.31 32.55 -11.28
CA GLY A 61 12.60 31.79 -10.07
C GLY A 61 11.37 31.31 -9.33
N TYR A 62 10.25 31.11 -10.06
CA TYR A 62 9.06 30.49 -9.49
C TYR A 62 8.89 29.04 -9.94
N ILE A 63 8.38 28.22 -9.05
CA ILE A 63 8.02 26.82 -9.32
C ILE A 63 6.60 26.58 -8.78
N ALA A 64 5.75 25.95 -9.59
CA ALA A 64 4.43 25.48 -9.16
C ALA A 64 4.53 24.05 -8.60
N GLY A 65 3.70 23.74 -7.61
CA GLY A 65 3.68 22.43 -6.99
C GLY A 65 2.67 22.30 -5.86
N THR A 66 2.61 21.11 -5.26
CA THR A 66 1.69 20.77 -4.17
C THR A 66 2.32 21.03 -2.81
N PHE A 67 1.63 21.78 -1.96
CA PHE A 67 2.06 22.11 -0.61
C PHE A 67 1.84 20.93 0.35
N LEU A 68 2.90 20.48 1.01
CA LEU A 68 2.93 19.36 1.93
C LEU A 68 3.29 19.85 3.32
N ALA A 69 2.28 20.14 4.13
CA ALA A 69 2.46 20.57 5.51
C ALA A 69 3.05 19.46 6.38
N THR A 70 3.85 19.82 7.39
CA THR A 70 4.33 18.91 8.42
C THR A 70 3.74 19.27 9.79
N GLU A 71 3.73 18.32 10.70
CA GLU A 71 3.28 18.56 12.08
C GLU A 71 4.26 19.45 12.89
N ARG A 72 5.44 19.75 12.33
CA ARG A 72 6.49 20.55 12.98
C ARG A 72 6.45 22.03 12.59
N GLY A 73 5.45 22.46 11.80
CA GLY A 73 5.23 23.85 11.43
C GLY A 73 6.07 24.36 10.26
N PHE A 74 6.86 23.53 9.59
CA PHE A 74 7.45 23.79 8.30
C PHE A 74 6.74 22.95 7.23
N ALA A 75 6.99 23.22 5.96
CA ALA A 75 6.39 22.46 4.88
C ALA A 75 7.40 22.12 3.78
N PHE A 76 6.94 21.32 2.82
CA PHE A 76 7.61 21.08 1.55
C PHE A 76 6.65 21.43 0.41
N VAL A 77 7.19 21.74 -0.75
CA VAL A 77 6.40 21.76 -1.98
C VAL A 77 6.99 20.75 -2.94
N ALA A 78 6.16 19.79 -3.32
CA ALA A 78 6.47 18.82 -4.37
C ALA A 78 6.24 19.49 -5.73
N PRO A 79 7.28 19.73 -6.54
CA PRO A 79 7.13 20.38 -7.85
C PRO A 79 6.26 19.54 -8.80
N ASP A 80 5.47 20.21 -9.65
CA ASP A 80 4.68 19.56 -10.71
C ASP A 80 5.57 18.83 -11.71
N GLU A 81 6.72 19.42 -12.04
CA GLU A 81 7.76 18.81 -12.86
C GLU A 81 8.86 18.25 -11.95
N LYS A 82 8.93 16.93 -11.88
CA LYS A 82 9.96 16.25 -11.07
C LYS A 82 11.33 16.47 -11.69
N ASP A 83 12.26 16.92 -10.87
CA ASP A 83 13.68 17.01 -11.17
C ASP A 83 14.51 16.28 -10.10
N ASP A 84 15.82 16.13 -10.35
CA ASP A 84 16.74 15.44 -9.43
C ASP A 84 17.00 16.22 -8.12
N LYS A 85 16.46 17.45 -8.00
CA LYS A 85 16.68 18.32 -6.84
C LYS A 85 15.68 18.07 -5.70
N GLY A 86 14.59 17.31 -5.95
CA GLY A 86 13.57 16.94 -4.98
C GLY A 86 12.69 18.11 -4.53
N ASP A 87 12.01 17.94 -3.40
CA ASP A 87 11.03 18.88 -2.87
C ASP A 87 11.67 20.18 -2.38
N ILE A 88 10.92 21.28 -2.46
CA ILE A 88 11.32 22.62 -2.00
C ILE A 88 10.92 22.75 -0.54
N PHE A 89 11.85 23.07 0.33
CA PHE A 89 11.59 23.36 1.74
C PHE A 89 10.98 24.74 1.91
N ILE A 90 9.91 24.81 2.70
CA ILE A 90 9.22 26.04 3.08
C ILE A 90 9.40 26.24 4.58
N PRO A 91 10.17 27.23 5.02
CA PRO A 91 10.36 27.50 6.44
C PRO A 91 9.06 27.96 7.10
N PRO A 92 8.96 27.87 8.45
CA PRO A 92 7.84 28.42 9.19
C PRO A 92 7.61 29.89 8.82
N HIS A 93 6.34 30.29 8.69
CA HIS A 93 5.88 31.64 8.29
C HIS A 93 6.13 32.05 6.81
N ALA A 94 6.69 31.16 6.00
CA ALA A 94 6.86 31.37 4.54
C ALA A 94 5.78 30.63 3.72
N ASP A 95 4.74 30.14 4.38
CA ASP A 95 3.65 29.34 3.78
C ASP A 95 2.63 30.16 3.00
N GLY A 96 2.65 31.51 3.13
CA GLY A 96 1.72 32.39 2.43
C GLY A 96 0.23 32.06 2.72
N GLY A 97 -0.07 31.40 3.83
CA GLY A 97 -1.41 30.91 4.20
C GLY A 97 -1.86 29.68 3.40
N ALA A 98 -0.93 28.92 2.84
CA ALA A 98 -1.21 27.63 2.19
C ALA A 98 -1.48 26.54 3.22
N TRP A 99 -2.36 25.60 2.86
CA TRP A 99 -2.72 24.43 3.66
C TRP A 99 -2.31 23.15 2.96
N GLN A 100 -2.35 22.06 3.69
CA GLN A 100 -2.05 20.72 3.18
C GLN A 100 -2.81 20.43 1.88
N GLY A 101 -2.08 20.08 0.81
CA GLY A 101 -2.63 19.72 -0.49
C GLY A 101 -2.97 20.90 -1.41
N ASP A 102 -2.77 22.16 -0.98
CA ASP A 102 -2.95 23.31 -1.87
C ASP A 102 -1.94 23.28 -3.02
N HIS A 103 -2.38 23.65 -4.22
CA HIS A 103 -1.50 23.89 -5.34
C HIS A 103 -0.99 25.34 -5.26
N VAL A 104 0.32 25.50 -5.21
CA VAL A 104 0.96 26.79 -4.90
C VAL A 104 2.04 27.16 -5.90
N LEU A 105 2.30 28.46 -6.00
CA LEU A 105 3.44 29.02 -6.70
C LEU A 105 4.48 29.47 -5.66
N VAL A 106 5.65 28.84 -5.69
CA VAL A 106 6.76 29.11 -4.79
C VAL A 106 7.80 29.99 -5.47
N ARG A 107 8.25 31.02 -4.80
CA ARG A 107 9.43 31.78 -5.17
C ARG A 107 10.65 31.12 -4.53
N LEU A 108 11.61 30.68 -5.34
CA LEU A 108 12.87 30.16 -4.84
C LEU A 108 13.70 31.26 -4.17
N GLY A 109 14.23 30.95 -2.99
CA GLY A 109 15.23 31.73 -2.28
C GLY A 109 16.64 31.28 -2.59
N GLU A 110 17.60 31.71 -1.77
CA GLU A 110 18.94 31.15 -1.77
C GLU A 110 18.90 29.70 -1.25
N ASP A 111 19.76 28.84 -1.79
CA ASP A 111 19.83 27.44 -1.36
C ASP A 111 20.25 27.37 0.12
N GLY A 112 19.40 26.78 0.92
CA GLY A 112 19.70 26.43 2.30
C GLY A 112 20.61 25.20 2.41
N ARG A 113 20.94 24.82 3.64
CA ARG A 113 21.66 23.56 3.91
C ARG A 113 20.88 22.66 4.84
N ARG A 114 20.92 21.35 4.57
CA ARG A 114 20.43 20.33 5.51
C ARG A 114 21.37 20.22 6.70
N ARG A 115 20.93 19.52 7.78
CA ARG A 115 21.79 19.27 8.97
C ARG A 115 23.08 18.52 8.64
N ASP A 116 23.10 17.75 7.57
CA ASP A 116 24.27 17.02 7.06
C ASP A 116 25.16 17.86 6.13
N GLY A 117 24.84 19.15 5.94
CA GLY A 117 25.59 20.09 5.11
C GLY A 117 25.23 20.05 3.60
N THR A 118 24.35 19.13 3.16
CA THR A 118 23.94 19.03 1.76
C THR A 118 23.08 20.25 1.35
N PRO A 119 23.20 20.76 0.10
CA PRO A 119 22.33 21.82 -0.41
C PRO A 119 20.86 21.40 -0.38
N ARG A 120 19.98 22.35 -0.04
CA ARG A 120 18.54 22.15 -0.03
C ARG A 120 17.87 23.36 -0.67
N ARG A 121 17.03 23.12 -1.68
CA ARG A 121 16.20 24.19 -2.22
C ARG A 121 15.28 24.73 -1.14
N GLU A 122 15.23 26.04 -1.01
CA GLU A 122 14.36 26.73 -0.07
C GLU A 122 13.57 27.79 -0.80
N GLY A 123 12.34 28.04 -0.34
CA GLY A 123 11.47 29.00 -0.98
C GLY A 123 10.36 29.50 -0.07
N GLU A 124 9.59 30.45 -0.57
CA GLU A 124 8.37 30.98 0.07
C GLU A 124 7.18 30.84 -0.86
N VAL A 125 6.00 30.57 -0.33
CA VAL A 125 4.77 30.54 -1.12
C VAL A 125 4.39 31.97 -1.50
N ALA A 126 4.52 32.29 -2.79
CA ALA A 126 4.19 33.59 -3.33
C ALA A 126 2.69 33.74 -3.64
N ARG A 127 2.03 32.63 -3.96
CA ARG A 127 0.60 32.62 -4.28
C ARG A 127 0.03 31.19 -4.18
N ILE A 128 -1.20 31.09 -3.71
CA ILE A 128 -2.01 29.89 -3.79
C ILE A 128 -2.72 29.92 -5.16
N LEU A 129 -2.49 28.88 -5.96
CA LEU A 129 -3.06 28.75 -7.30
C LEU A 129 -4.44 28.10 -7.23
N GLU A 130 -4.54 27.01 -6.46
CA GLU A 130 -5.78 26.27 -6.23
C GLU A 130 -5.80 25.75 -4.79
N ARG A 131 -6.94 25.86 -4.11
CA ARG A 131 -7.16 25.30 -2.79
C ARG A 131 -7.44 23.79 -2.89
N SER A 132 -6.89 23.04 -1.97
CA SER A 132 -7.21 21.62 -1.83
C SER A 132 -8.70 21.43 -1.56
N ARG A 133 -9.30 20.45 -2.22
CA ARG A 133 -10.68 20.02 -1.96
C ARG A 133 -10.76 18.86 -0.98
N ALA A 134 -9.63 18.42 -0.43
CA ALA A 134 -9.58 17.36 0.55
C ALA A 134 -10.40 17.73 1.80
N GLU A 135 -11.09 16.75 2.33
CA GLU A 135 -11.86 16.89 3.57
C GLU A 135 -10.93 16.80 4.77
N ILE A 136 -11.28 17.50 5.83
CA ILE A 136 -10.47 17.55 7.06
C ILE A 136 -11.20 16.75 8.14
N LEU A 137 -10.49 15.77 8.71
CA LEU A 137 -10.99 14.99 9.84
C LEU A 137 -10.70 15.68 11.17
N GLY A 138 -11.64 15.59 12.08
CA GLY A 138 -11.46 16.13 13.42
C GLY A 138 -12.62 15.80 14.37
N ALA A 139 -12.56 16.39 15.57
CA ALA A 139 -13.61 16.27 16.57
C ALA A 139 -14.37 17.60 16.73
N VAL A 140 -15.69 17.52 16.84
CA VAL A 140 -16.51 18.70 17.14
C VAL A 140 -16.33 19.08 18.60
N ARG A 141 -15.98 20.35 18.86
CA ARG A 141 -15.91 20.93 20.20
C ARG A 141 -16.87 22.10 20.30
N GLN A 142 -17.46 22.26 21.47
CA GLN A 142 -18.25 23.44 21.78
C GLN A 142 -17.43 24.45 22.60
N ARG A 143 -17.34 25.68 22.10
CA ARG A 143 -16.74 26.82 22.81
C ARG A 143 -17.77 27.93 23.04
N GLY A 144 -18.33 27.96 24.23
CA GLY A 144 -19.43 28.86 24.56
C GLY A 144 -20.65 28.60 23.64
N LYS A 145 -21.02 29.56 22.78
CA LYS A 145 -22.13 29.43 21.83
C LYS A 145 -21.70 28.95 20.45
N SER A 146 -20.41 28.78 20.21
CA SER A 146 -19.83 28.42 18.93
C SER A 146 -19.40 26.93 18.90
N PHE A 147 -19.40 26.35 17.70
CA PHE A 147 -18.84 25.03 17.47
C PHE A 147 -17.57 25.18 16.63
N VAL A 148 -16.57 24.38 16.95
CA VAL A 148 -15.30 24.35 16.24
C VAL A 148 -14.90 22.92 15.96
N LEU A 149 -14.22 22.70 14.85
CA LEU A 149 -13.48 21.47 14.59
C LEU A 149 -12.12 21.59 15.26
N GLU A 150 -11.75 20.61 16.03
CA GLU A 150 -10.37 20.30 16.43
C GLU A 150 -9.82 19.26 15.44
N PRO A 151 -8.97 19.64 14.47
CA PRO A 151 -8.47 18.69 13.48
C PRO A 151 -7.66 17.56 14.11
N SER A 152 -7.78 16.35 13.54
CA SER A 152 -7.03 15.17 13.97
C SER A 152 -5.54 15.27 13.65
N SER A 153 -5.13 16.15 12.74
CA SER A 153 -3.75 16.38 12.33
C SER A 153 -3.31 17.81 12.59
N LYS A 154 -2.11 17.98 13.13
CA LYS A 154 -1.45 19.28 13.35
C LYS A 154 -1.00 19.98 12.05
N LYS A 155 -1.26 19.38 10.89
CA LYS A 155 -1.04 19.99 9.57
C LYS A 155 -2.03 21.10 9.25
N TYR A 156 -3.11 21.22 10.03
CA TYR A 156 -4.16 22.22 9.88
C TYR A 156 -4.15 23.19 11.07
N PRO A 157 -4.79 24.38 10.94
CA PRO A 157 -4.99 25.28 12.08
C PRO A 157 -5.67 24.58 13.25
N SER A 158 -5.33 24.93 14.47
CA SER A 158 -5.84 24.30 15.69
C SER A 158 -7.36 24.37 15.85
N GLU A 159 -8.02 25.33 15.20
CA GLU A 159 -9.46 25.54 15.26
C GLU A 159 -10.02 26.02 13.93
N ILE A 160 -11.11 25.38 13.51
CA ILE A 160 -11.90 25.74 12.34
C ILE A 160 -13.35 25.90 12.81
N VAL A 161 -13.95 27.04 12.56
CA VAL A 161 -15.34 27.31 13.00
C VAL A 161 -16.33 26.47 12.21
N LEU A 162 -17.30 25.88 12.90
CA LEU A 162 -18.42 25.14 12.34
C LEU A 162 -19.72 25.93 12.58
N PRO A 163 -20.22 26.66 11.57
CA PRO A 163 -21.48 27.39 11.72
C PRO A 163 -22.64 26.43 12.02
N LYS A 164 -23.55 26.82 12.92
CA LYS A 164 -24.69 25.96 13.34
C LYS A 164 -25.50 25.40 12.17
N ALA A 165 -25.69 26.19 11.11
CA ALA A 165 -26.41 25.78 9.91
C ALA A 165 -25.70 24.67 9.11
N HIS A 166 -24.41 24.43 9.37
CA HIS A 166 -23.56 23.50 8.62
C HIS A 166 -23.01 22.37 9.50
N LEU A 167 -23.64 22.07 10.64
CA LEU A 167 -23.24 20.96 11.52
C LEU A 167 -23.66 19.58 10.98
N GLY A 168 -24.62 19.50 10.04
CA GLY A 168 -25.07 18.22 9.49
C GLY A 168 -25.54 17.18 10.52
N GLY A 169 -26.10 17.65 11.66
CA GLY A 169 -26.53 16.80 12.77
C GLY A 169 -25.42 16.43 13.78
N ALA A 170 -24.19 16.83 13.55
CA ALA A 170 -23.07 16.55 14.46
C ALA A 170 -23.25 17.22 15.83
N GLN A 171 -22.88 16.51 16.88
CA GLN A 171 -22.93 16.93 18.27
C GLN A 171 -21.50 17.14 18.82
N PRO A 172 -21.33 17.93 19.90
CA PRO A 172 -20.04 18.01 20.59
C PRO A 172 -19.52 16.61 20.96
N GLY A 173 -18.25 16.39 20.69
CA GLY A 173 -17.59 15.10 20.91
C GLY A 173 -17.70 14.11 19.73
N ASP A 174 -18.38 14.45 18.65
CA ASP A 174 -18.41 13.58 17.47
C ASP A 174 -17.16 13.75 16.62
N LYS A 175 -16.70 12.64 16.02
CA LYS A 175 -15.68 12.60 14.96
C LYS A 175 -16.37 12.85 13.62
N VAL A 176 -15.83 13.79 12.85
CA VAL A 176 -16.45 14.24 11.61
C VAL A 176 -15.42 14.47 10.50
N ALA A 177 -15.88 14.42 9.25
CA ALA A 177 -15.20 15.03 8.12
C ALA A 177 -15.86 16.36 7.78
N VAL A 178 -15.06 17.35 7.45
CA VAL A 178 -15.54 18.68 7.07
C VAL A 178 -14.94 19.13 5.75
N ARG A 179 -15.70 19.92 5.00
CA ARG A 179 -15.25 20.60 3.79
C ARG A 179 -15.12 22.10 4.05
N MET A 180 -13.98 22.67 3.65
CA MET A 180 -13.73 24.09 3.83
C MET A 180 -14.70 24.95 3.02
N MET A 181 -15.25 25.97 3.68
CA MET A 181 -16.08 27.04 3.11
C MET A 181 -15.29 28.34 2.97
N TYR A 182 -14.47 28.62 3.97
CA TYR A 182 -13.65 29.83 4.04
C TYR A 182 -12.34 29.52 4.78
N TYR A 183 -11.21 29.97 4.25
CA TYR A 183 -9.87 29.63 4.76
C TYR A 183 -9.34 30.60 5.82
N GLY A 184 -10.10 31.63 6.17
CA GLY A 184 -9.68 32.66 7.10
C GLY A 184 -8.86 33.77 6.43
N GLU A 185 -8.93 34.98 7.00
CA GLU A 185 -8.10 36.11 6.60
C GLU A 185 -7.93 37.07 7.79
N GLY A 186 -6.70 37.47 8.08
CA GLY A 186 -6.38 38.34 9.20
C GLY A 186 -6.81 37.74 10.53
N ARG A 187 -7.85 38.34 11.17
CA ARG A 187 -8.41 37.86 12.46
C ARG A 187 -9.63 36.97 12.30
N VAL A 188 -10.11 36.75 11.09
CA VAL A 188 -11.29 35.93 10.83
C VAL A 188 -10.85 34.47 10.73
N LEU A 189 -11.39 33.65 11.62
CA LEU A 189 -11.08 32.21 11.66
C LEU A 189 -11.63 31.48 10.42
N PRO A 190 -10.98 30.40 9.99
CA PRO A 190 -11.47 29.56 8.92
C PRO A 190 -12.82 28.91 9.29
N GLN A 191 -13.64 28.62 8.28
CA GLN A 191 -14.97 28.03 8.44
C GLN A 191 -15.14 26.82 7.55
N ALA A 192 -15.82 25.79 8.05
CA ALA A 192 -16.11 24.56 7.32
C ALA A 192 -17.54 24.07 7.55
N ALA A 193 -18.01 23.23 6.68
CA ALA A 193 -19.26 22.48 6.80
C ALA A 193 -18.97 21.00 7.07
N VAL A 194 -19.72 20.40 7.99
CA VAL A 194 -19.68 18.95 8.23
C VAL A 194 -20.29 18.24 7.01
N VAL A 195 -19.55 17.29 6.44
CA VAL A 195 -20.01 16.46 5.32
C VAL A 195 -20.32 15.03 5.74
N GLN A 196 -19.64 14.52 6.79
CA GLN A 196 -19.85 13.18 7.31
C GLN A 196 -19.66 13.17 8.84
N VAL A 197 -20.54 12.43 9.53
CA VAL A 197 -20.45 12.14 10.96
C VAL A 197 -20.12 10.66 11.13
N PHE A 198 -19.06 10.34 11.89
CA PHE A 198 -18.59 8.95 12.10
C PHE A 198 -19.01 8.37 13.46
N GLY A 199 -19.49 9.18 14.37
CA GLY A 199 -19.84 8.80 15.74
C GLY A 199 -18.97 9.48 16.80
N LYS A 200 -18.97 8.96 18.01
CA LYS A 200 -18.21 9.57 19.12
C LYS A 200 -16.69 9.44 18.92
N ASN A 201 -16.01 10.58 19.04
CA ASN A 201 -14.55 10.60 18.94
C ASN A 201 -13.93 9.81 20.09
N GLY A 202 -12.95 8.96 19.77
CA GLY A 202 -12.29 8.07 20.72
C GLY A 202 -12.86 6.64 20.71
N THR A 203 -13.97 6.37 20.02
CA THR A 203 -14.41 4.99 19.78
C THR A 203 -13.63 4.38 18.60
N MET A 204 -13.41 3.08 18.65
CA MET A 204 -12.74 2.35 17.58
C MET A 204 -13.53 2.45 16.27
N GLN A 205 -14.86 2.27 16.32
CA GLN A 205 -15.73 2.35 15.15
C GLN A 205 -15.64 3.70 14.44
N ALA A 206 -15.73 4.83 15.18
CA ALA A 206 -15.61 6.17 14.59
C ALA A 206 -14.20 6.40 14.01
N SER A 207 -13.16 5.84 14.63
CA SER A 207 -11.78 5.96 14.15
C SER A 207 -11.57 5.18 12.84
N ILE A 208 -12.06 3.94 12.75
CA ILE A 208 -11.99 3.11 11.55
C ILE A 208 -12.80 3.77 10.41
N ALA A 209 -14.06 4.15 10.66
CA ALA A 209 -14.90 4.80 9.66
C ALA A 209 -14.25 6.07 9.08
N ALA A 210 -13.60 6.87 9.94
CA ALA A 210 -12.86 8.05 9.50
C ALA A 210 -11.64 7.70 8.65
N ILE A 211 -10.88 6.65 9.02
CA ILE A 211 -9.71 6.17 8.25
C ILE A 211 -10.14 5.64 6.88
N LEU A 212 -11.20 4.83 6.83
CA LEU A 212 -11.77 4.32 5.57
C LEU A 212 -12.19 5.47 4.66
N HIS A 213 -12.91 6.45 5.21
CA HIS A 213 -13.35 7.64 4.50
C HIS A 213 -12.17 8.46 3.94
N GLU A 214 -11.14 8.73 4.77
CA GLU A 214 -9.95 9.48 4.37
C GLU A 214 -9.20 8.83 3.20
N ASN A 215 -9.22 7.50 3.15
CA ASN A 215 -8.57 6.71 2.10
C ASN A 215 -9.51 6.38 0.92
N GLY A 216 -10.74 6.89 0.93
CA GLY A 216 -11.72 6.63 -0.13
C GLY A 216 -12.19 5.17 -0.22
N ILE A 217 -12.04 4.41 0.87
CA ILE A 217 -12.41 3.00 0.95
C ILE A 217 -13.91 2.90 1.24
N GLN A 218 -14.63 2.22 0.36
CA GLN A 218 -16.06 1.96 0.49
C GLN A 218 -16.28 0.50 0.91
N GLU A 219 -17.02 0.27 2.00
CA GLU A 219 -17.34 -1.09 2.46
C GLU A 219 -18.36 -1.77 1.54
N ALA A 220 -19.41 -1.05 1.15
CA ALA A 220 -20.44 -1.58 0.27
C ALA A 220 -19.94 -1.77 -1.17
N PHE A 221 -20.39 -2.86 -1.79
CA PHE A 221 -20.19 -3.09 -3.22
C PHE A 221 -21.28 -2.42 -4.03
N PRO A 222 -21.00 -1.98 -5.29
CA PRO A 222 -22.00 -1.54 -6.23
C PRO A 222 -23.06 -2.63 -6.48
N GLU A 223 -24.27 -2.21 -6.80
CA GLU A 223 -25.41 -3.13 -6.95
C GLU A 223 -25.20 -4.15 -8.07
N ASP A 224 -24.64 -3.74 -9.20
CA ASP A 224 -24.32 -4.60 -10.35
C ASP A 224 -23.28 -5.68 -10.01
N ALA A 225 -22.25 -5.34 -9.23
CA ALA A 225 -21.27 -6.31 -8.75
C ALA A 225 -21.90 -7.30 -7.77
N GLN A 226 -22.79 -6.84 -6.88
CA GLN A 226 -23.53 -7.72 -5.97
C GLN A 226 -24.48 -8.66 -6.72
N GLN A 227 -25.20 -8.16 -7.74
CA GLN A 227 -26.09 -8.96 -8.58
C GLN A 227 -25.30 -10.04 -9.35
N GLN A 228 -24.15 -9.66 -9.94
CA GLN A 228 -23.28 -10.64 -10.60
C GLN A 228 -22.80 -11.71 -9.63
N ALA A 229 -22.29 -11.34 -8.45
CA ALA A 229 -21.85 -12.30 -7.44
C ALA A 229 -22.99 -13.25 -7.01
N GLY A 230 -24.19 -12.73 -6.79
CA GLY A 230 -25.38 -13.52 -6.45
C GLY A 230 -25.82 -14.49 -7.55
N SER A 231 -25.56 -14.15 -8.82
CA SER A 231 -25.92 -15.01 -9.97
C SER A 231 -25.02 -16.24 -10.13
N LEU A 232 -23.84 -16.26 -9.50
CA LEU A 232 -22.89 -17.37 -9.58
C LEU A 232 -23.32 -18.60 -8.74
N GLY A 233 -24.29 -18.43 -7.83
CA GLY A 233 -24.73 -19.48 -6.92
C GLY A 233 -23.74 -19.75 -5.77
N ASP A 234 -23.94 -20.86 -5.07
CA ASP A 234 -23.16 -21.27 -3.88
C ASP A 234 -22.26 -22.49 -4.12
N ARG A 235 -22.34 -23.11 -5.32
CA ARG A 235 -21.62 -24.32 -5.68
C ARG A 235 -21.00 -24.21 -7.07
N VAL A 236 -19.88 -24.91 -7.23
CA VAL A 236 -19.23 -25.05 -8.53
C VAL A 236 -20.12 -25.88 -9.46
N PRO A 237 -20.55 -25.34 -10.60
CA PRO A 237 -21.37 -26.10 -11.55
C PRO A 237 -20.54 -27.22 -12.22
N ALA A 238 -21.20 -28.34 -12.51
CA ALA A 238 -20.52 -29.53 -13.04
C ALA A 238 -19.81 -29.33 -14.38
N ASP A 239 -20.30 -28.43 -15.22
CA ASP A 239 -19.70 -28.08 -16.52
C ASP A 239 -18.37 -27.30 -16.36
N ALA A 240 -18.17 -26.65 -15.23
CA ALA A 240 -16.89 -25.97 -14.90
C ALA A 240 -15.73 -26.95 -14.67
N TYR A 241 -15.99 -28.25 -14.55
CA TYR A 241 -14.96 -29.28 -14.39
C TYR A 241 -14.31 -29.67 -15.72
N ALA A 242 -14.94 -29.36 -16.84
CA ALA A 242 -14.44 -29.75 -18.15
C ALA A 242 -13.03 -29.17 -18.44
N GLY A 243 -12.12 -30.07 -18.87
CA GLY A 243 -10.74 -29.69 -19.17
C GLY A 243 -9.85 -29.42 -17.95
N ARG A 244 -10.34 -29.61 -16.73
CA ARG A 244 -9.56 -29.47 -15.49
C ARG A 244 -9.02 -30.82 -15.01
N ARG A 245 -7.85 -30.79 -14.36
CA ARG A 245 -7.31 -31.95 -13.68
C ARG A 245 -8.14 -32.22 -12.41
N ASP A 246 -8.68 -33.43 -12.29
CA ASP A 246 -9.42 -33.86 -11.11
C ASP A 246 -8.42 -34.30 -10.02
N LEU A 247 -8.42 -33.57 -8.90
CA LEU A 247 -7.56 -33.78 -7.75
C LEU A 247 -8.38 -33.98 -6.47
N ARG A 248 -9.68 -34.24 -6.59
CA ARG A 248 -10.60 -34.34 -5.45
C ARG A 248 -10.26 -35.47 -4.49
N ASP A 249 -9.55 -36.49 -4.96
CA ASP A 249 -9.12 -37.65 -4.14
C ASP A 249 -7.73 -37.47 -3.52
N GLU A 250 -6.95 -36.47 -3.96
CA GLU A 250 -5.63 -36.19 -3.41
C GLU A 250 -5.70 -35.60 -2.00
N LEU A 251 -4.64 -35.81 -1.21
CA LEU A 251 -4.50 -35.22 0.12
C LEU A 251 -4.07 -33.75 -0.01
N ILE A 252 -5.05 -32.89 -0.11
CA ILE A 252 -4.89 -31.43 -0.23
C ILE A 252 -5.55 -30.81 1.00
N PHE A 253 -4.92 -29.83 1.63
CA PHE A 253 -5.48 -29.12 2.80
C PHE A 253 -4.97 -27.69 2.86
N THR A 254 -5.73 -26.82 3.55
CA THR A 254 -5.35 -25.42 3.78
C THR A 254 -4.69 -25.25 5.14
N ILE A 255 -3.82 -24.23 5.30
CA ILE A 255 -3.16 -23.88 6.57
C ILE A 255 -3.15 -22.36 6.70
N ASP A 256 -4.00 -21.83 7.58
CA ASP A 256 -4.26 -20.40 7.69
C ASP A 256 -4.26 -19.91 9.15
N GLY A 257 -4.52 -18.64 9.37
CA GLY A 257 -4.80 -18.08 10.70
C GLY A 257 -6.10 -18.62 11.28
N ASP A 258 -6.21 -18.59 12.61
CA ASP A 258 -7.39 -19.14 13.31
C ASP A 258 -8.71 -18.45 12.90
N SER A 259 -8.66 -17.14 12.59
CA SER A 259 -9.81 -16.31 12.22
C SER A 259 -10.09 -16.24 10.71
N ALA A 260 -9.21 -16.80 9.86
CA ALA A 260 -9.37 -16.77 8.41
C ALA A 260 -10.63 -17.53 7.95
N LYS A 261 -11.29 -16.99 6.92
CA LYS A 261 -12.45 -17.58 6.22
C LYS A 261 -12.24 -17.67 4.71
N ASP A 262 -11.35 -16.84 4.19
CA ASP A 262 -10.91 -16.73 2.81
C ASP A 262 -9.66 -17.59 2.60
N PHE A 263 -9.87 -18.88 2.32
CA PHE A 263 -8.79 -19.85 2.11
C PHE A 263 -8.36 -19.79 0.64
N ASP A 264 -7.40 -18.93 0.33
CA ASP A 264 -6.95 -18.69 -1.04
C ASP A 264 -5.98 -19.75 -1.55
N ASP A 265 -5.25 -20.42 -0.66
CA ASP A 265 -4.24 -21.42 -0.98
C ASP A 265 -4.40 -22.73 -0.22
N ALA A 266 -4.07 -23.82 -0.90
CA ALA A 266 -3.99 -25.15 -0.33
C ALA A 266 -2.73 -25.85 -0.82
N VAL A 267 -2.24 -26.82 -0.05
CA VAL A 267 -0.98 -27.50 -0.33
C VAL A 267 -1.15 -29.01 -0.34
N SER A 268 -0.30 -29.69 -1.12
CA SER A 268 -0.17 -31.14 -1.17
C SER A 268 1.28 -31.56 -1.33
N LEU A 269 1.64 -32.75 -0.86
CA LEU A 269 2.96 -33.33 -1.04
C LEU A 269 2.86 -34.81 -1.40
N LYS A 270 3.51 -35.20 -2.50
CA LYS A 270 3.50 -36.57 -2.99
C LYS A 270 4.93 -37.06 -3.23
N PRO A 271 5.35 -38.17 -2.63
CA PRO A 271 6.62 -38.83 -2.96
C PRO A 271 6.60 -39.34 -4.42
N LEU A 272 7.70 -39.22 -5.12
CA LEU A 272 7.89 -39.73 -6.47
C LEU A 272 8.85 -40.94 -6.46
N ALA A 273 8.69 -41.87 -7.44
CA ALA A 273 9.48 -43.07 -7.54
C ALA A 273 11.00 -42.81 -7.76
N ASN A 274 11.36 -41.61 -8.25
CA ASN A 274 12.76 -41.20 -8.47
C ASN A 274 13.45 -40.59 -7.23
N GLY A 275 12.85 -40.72 -6.05
CA GLY A 275 13.38 -40.16 -4.80
C GLY A 275 13.16 -38.65 -4.64
N ARG A 276 12.45 -38.01 -5.55
CA ARG A 276 12.01 -36.63 -5.46
C ARG A 276 10.64 -36.52 -4.78
N VAL A 277 10.20 -35.31 -4.52
CA VAL A 277 8.84 -35.04 -4.05
C VAL A 277 8.14 -34.10 -5.04
N GLN A 278 6.84 -34.27 -5.22
CA GLN A 278 6.01 -33.29 -5.91
C GLN A 278 5.28 -32.45 -4.85
N LEU A 279 5.64 -31.18 -4.78
CA LEU A 279 4.92 -30.18 -4.03
C LEU A 279 3.80 -29.63 -4.93
N GLY A 280 2.57 -29.72 -4.48
CA GLY A 280 1.42 -29.07 -5.09
C GLY A 280 1.07 -27.80 -4.33
N VAL A 281 0.94 -26.69 -5.03
CA VAL A 281 0.43 -25.41 -4.52
C VAL A 281 -0.81 -25.08 -5.34
N HIS A 282 -1.95 -25.01 -4.68
CA HIS A 282 -3.27 -24.87 -5.31
C HIS A 282 -3.85 -23.53 -4.89
N ILE A 283 -4.04 -22.61 -5.83
CA ILE A 283 -4.59 -21.27 -5.60
C ILE A 283 -6.01 -21.22 -6.15
N ALA A 284 -6.93 -20.60 -5.44
CA ALA A 284 -8.30 -20.40 -5.89
C ALA A 284 -8.34 -19.79 -7.31
N ASP A 285 -9.04 -20.42 -8.25
CA ASP A 285 -9.15 -19.92 -9.64
C ASP A 285 -10.19 -18.81 -9.75
N VAL A 286 -9.89 -17.67 -9.12
CA VAL A 286 -10.76 -16.48 -9.08
C VAL A 286 -11.12 -16.01 -10.49
N SER A 287 -10.19 -16.13 -11.45
CA SER A 287 -10.39 -15.71 -12.84
C SER A 287 -11.48 -16.49 -13.58
N HIS A 288 -11.93 -17.61 -13.04
CA HIS A 288 -13.08 -18.32 -13.59
C HIS A 288 -14.40 -17.56 -13.36
N TYR A 289 -14.50 -16.87 -12.22
CA TYR A 289 -15.70 -16.16 -11.78
C TYR A 289 -15.66 -14.67 -12.13
N VAL A 290 -14.49 -14.07 -11.99
CA VAL A 290 -14.23 -12.65 -12.28
C VAL A 290 -13.67 -12.56 -13.69
N THR A 291 -14.56 -12.37 -14.65
CA THR A 291 -14.19 -12.27 -16.08
C THR A 291 -13.85 -10.83 -16.45
N PRO A 292 -12.94 -10.61 -17.42
CA PRO A 292 -12.57 -9.26 -17.86
C PRO A 292 -13.78 -8.41 -18.23
N ASP A 293 -13.73 -7.13 -17.90
CA ASP A 293 -14.76 -6.11 -18.18
C ASP A 293 -16.12 -6.36 -17.51
N SER A 294 -16.20 -7.31 -16.59
CA SER A 294 -17.42 -7.54 -15.80
C SER A 294 -17.54 -6.53 -14.63
N PRO A 295 -18.74 -6.33 -14.06
CA PRO A 295 -18.91 -5.49 -12.86
C PRO A 295 -18.00 -5.89 -11.69
N LEU A 296 -17.80 -7.20 -11.47
CA LEU A 296 -16.86 -7.71 -10.46
C LEU A 296 -15.41 -7.32 -10.77
N ASP A 297 -15.00 -7.42 -12.04
CA ASP A 297 -13.64 -7.05 -12.47
C ASP A 297 -13.40 -5.54 -12.30
N ALA A 298 -14.37 -4.72 -12.74
CA ALA A 298 -14.29 -3.27 -12.60
C ALA A 298 -14.17 -2.84 -11.13
N GLU A 299 -14.94 -3.46 -10.23
CA GLU A 299 -14.90 -3.15 -8.80
C GLU A 299 -13.63 -3.69 -8.13
N ALA A 300 -13.18 -4.91 -8.48
CA ALA A 300 -11.93 -5.46 -8.00
C ALA A 300 -10.73 -4.58 -8.42
N TYR A 301 -10.73 -4.11 -9.66
CA TYR A 301 -9.71 -3.17 -10.16
C TYR A 301 -9.72 -1.84 -9.39
N ARG A 302 -10.92 -1.30 -9.12
CA ARG A 302 -11.07 -0.06 -8.34
C ARG A 302 -10.56 -0.21 -6.91
N ARG A 303 -10.86 -1.33 -6.24
CA ARG A 303 -10.41 -1.61 -4.87
C ARG A 303 -8.91 -1.91 -4.80
N GLY A 304 -8.40 -2.71 -5.74
CA GLY A 304 -7.01 -3.10 -5.88
C GLY A 304 -6.49 -4.08 -4.82
N THR A 305 -7.11 -4.14 -3.65
CA THR A 305 -6.75 -5.03 -2.53
C THR A 305 -7.90 -5.18 -1.54
N SER A 306 -7.87 -6.21 -0.71
CA SER A 306 -8.64 -6.26 0.54
C SER A 306 -7.97 -5.39 1.60
N VAL A 307 -8.76 -4.83 2.51
CA VAL A 307 -8.28 -4.00 3.62
C VAL A 307 -8.67 -4.66 4.93
N TYR A 308 -7.67 -5.02 5.73
CA TYR A 308 -7.86 -5.70 7.01
C TYR A 308 -7.67 -4.72 8.16
N TYR A 309 -8.59 -4.76 9.13
CA TYR A 309 -8.46 -4.05 10.39
C TYR A 309 -8.98 -4.92 11.55
N PRO A 310 -8.66 -4.60 12.80
CA PRO A 310 -9.00 -5.49 13.91
C PRO A 310 -10.47 -5.91 13.91
N GLY A 311 -10.72 -7.22 13.87
CA GLY A 311 -12.05 -7.81 13.91
C GLY A 311 -12.86 -7.75 12.61
N HIS A 312 -12.36 -7.13 11.54
CA HIS A 312 -13.12 -6.96 10.30
C HIS A 312 -12.25 -6.88 9.05
N VAL A 313 -12.87 -7.08 7.87
CA VAL A 313 -12.22 -6.92 6.56
C VAL A 313 -13.15 -6.20 5.59
N VAL A 314 -12.59 -5.29 4.79
CA VAL A 314 -13.24 -4.77 3.57
C VAL A 314 -12.64 -5.54 2.39
N PRO A 315 -13.34 -6.57 1.87
CA PRO A 315 -12.75 -7.46 0.89
C PRO A 315 -12.69 -6.82 -0.50
N MET A 316 -11.73 -7.27 -1.31
CA MET A 316 -11.62 -6.87 -2.72
C MET A 316 -12.76 -7.42 -3.57
N LEU A 317 -13.26 -8.61 -3.23
CA LEU A 317 -14.38 -9.30 -3.88
C LEU A 317 -15.52 -9.51 -2.87
N PRO A 318 -16.79 -9.56 -3.30
CA PRO A 318 -17.90 -9.89 -2.41
C PRO A 318 -17.70 -11.21 -1.66
N PHE A 319 -18.19 -11.29 -0.41
CA PHE A 319 -18.04 -12.48 0.45
C PHE A 319 -18.59 -13.76 -0.17
N ALA A 320 -19.58 -13.68 -1.08
CA ALA A 320 -20.06 -14.83 -1.85
C ALA A 320 -18.94 -15.49 -2.68
N LEU A 321 -17.92 -14.73 -3.04
CA LEU A 321 -16.71 -15.23 -3.70
C LEU A 321 -15.58 -15.47 -2.71
N SER A 322 -15.15 -14.45 -1.94
CA SER A 322 -13.96 -14.57 -1.08
C SER A 322 -14.08 -15.64 -0.01
N ASP A 323 -15.23 -15.70 0.68
CA ASP A 323 -15.50 -16.67 1.74
C ASP A 323 -16.30 -17.90 1.21
N GLY A 324 -16.86 -17.77 0.00
CA GLY A 324 -17.72 -18.74 -0.66
C GLY A 324 -17.04 -19.57 -1.75
N LEU A 325 -17.37 -19.26 -3.02
CA LEU A 325 -16.94 -20.06 -4.19
C LEU A 325 -15.43 -20.13 -4.38
N CYS A 326 -14.67 -19.09 -4.04
CA CYS A 326 -13.23 -19.07 -4.15
C CYS A 326 -12.52 -19.66 -2.92
N SER A 327 -13.15 -19.62 -1.73
CA SER A 327 -12.53 -20.17 -0.52
C SER A 327 -12.43 -21.70 -0.60
N LEU A 328 -11.20 -22.23 -0.44
CA LEU A 328 -10.90 -23.66 -0.55
C LEU A 328 -11.32 -24.44 0.70
N VAL A 329 -12.59 -24.28 1.09
CA VAL A 329 -13.18 -24.88 2.29
C VAL A 329 -13.14 -26.41 2.24
N PRO A 330 -13.02 -27.12 3.39
CA PRO A 330 -12.92 -28.56 3.41
C PRO A 330 -14.24 -29.24 3.00
N GLY A 331 -14.12 -30.34 2.25
CA GLY A 331 -15.26 -31.18 1.86
C GLY A 331 -16.02 -30.69 0.62
N GLU A 332 -15.77 -29.49 0.14
CA GLU A 332 -16.44 -28.91 -1.03
C GLU A 332 -15.54 -28.95 -2.26
N ASP A 333 -16.16 -29.12 -3.44
CA ASP A 333 -15.45 -28.99 -4.70
C ASP A 333 -15.14 -27.52 -4.97
N ARG A 334 -13.89 -27.24 -5.30
CA ARG A 334 -13.41 -25.86 -5.59
C ARG A 334 -12.52 -25.87 -6.83
N LEU A 335 -12.63 -24.80 -7.61
CA LEU A 335 -11.77 -24.59 -8.76
C LEU A 335 -10.45 -23.98 -8.31
N ALA A 336 -9.36 -24.58 -8.74
CA ALA A 336 -8.03 -24.07 -8.43
C ALA A 336 -7.16 -24.01 -9.68
N PHE A 337 -6.16 -23.12 -9.62
CA PHE A 337 -5.01 -23.11 -10.50
C PHE A 337 -3.82 -23.64 -9.71
N ALA A 338 -3.26 -24.76 -10.15
CA ALA A 338 -2.26 -25.49 -9.40
C ALA A 338 -0.88 -25.42 -10.04
N ALA A 339 0.14 -25.24 -9.20
CA ALA A 339 1.55 -25.43 -9.54
C ALA A 339 2.03 -26.76 -8.93
N PHE A 340 2.58 -27.64 -9.77
CA PHE A 340 3.19 -28.90 -9.35
C PHE A 340 4.69 -28.79 -9.53
N LEU A 341 5.43 -28.82 -8.42
CA LEU A 341 6.87 -28.60 -8.37
C LEU A 341 7.56 -29.90 -7.98
N GLU A 342 8.36 -30.45 -8.90
CA GLU A 342 9.18 -31.63 -8.65
C GLU A 342 10.51 -31.23 -8.02
N ILE A 343 10.66 -31.49 -6.72
CA ILE A 343 11.78 -31.03 -5.90
C ILE A 343 12.67 -32.21 -5.53
N GLY A 344 13.98 -32.03 -5.75
CA GLY A 344 14.99 -33.02 -5.43
C GLY A 344 15.42 -32.99 -3.94
N PRO A 345 16.17 -34.03 -3.49
CA PRO A 345 16.73 -34.07 -2.14
C PRO A 345 17.68 -32.91 -1.82
N ASP A 346 18.21 -32.25 -2.85
CA ASP A 346 19.02 -31.04 -2.77
C ASP A 346 18.19 -29.75 -2.69
N GLY A 347 16.87 -29.86 -2.66
CA GLY A 347 15.93 -28.75 -2.64
C GLY A 347 15.83 -27.98 -3.96
N ARG A 348 16.36 -28.48 -5.10
CA ARG A 348 16.19 -27.88 -6.42
C ARG A 348 14.86 -28.27 -7.03
N CYS A 349 14.17 -27.30 -7.60
CA CYS A 349 13.04 -27.56 -8.48
C CYS A 349 13.57 -28.01 -9.84
N HIS A 350 13.25 -29.25 -10.23
CA HIS A 350 13.68 -29.83 -11.51
C HIS A 350 12.63 -29.72 -12.59
N LYS A 351 11.35 -29.66 -12.22
CA LYS A 351 10.23 -29.52 -13.12
C LYS A 351 9.12 -28.73 -12.45
N ALA A 352 8.53 -27.82 -13.18
CA ALA A 352 7.29 -27.15 -12.81
C ALA A 352 6.23 -27.41 -13.87
N GLU A 353 5.02 -27.72 -13.45
CA GLU A 353 3.85 -27.93 -14.30
C GLU A 353 2.69 -27.13 -13.72
N PHE A 354 1.90 -26.49 -14.57
CA PHE A 354 0.77 -25.69 -14.16
C PHE A 354 -0.50 -26.21 -14.81
N ALA A 355 -1.58 -26.28 -14.05
CA ALA A 355 -2.86 -26.76 -14.56
C ALA A 355 -4.04 -26.15 -13.83
N LYS A 356 -5.11 -25.89 -14.56
CA LYS A 356 -6.43 -25.69 -13.96
C LYS A 356 -6.89 -27.02 -13.37
N SER A 357 -7.43 -27.00 -12.16
CA SER A 357 -7.82 -28.21 -11.43
C SER A 357 -9.15 -28.04 -10.70
N VAL A 358 -9.71 -29.17 -10.30
CA VAL A 358 -10.79 -29.26 -9.31
C VAL A 358 -10.21 -29.97 -8.11
N ILE A 359 -10.31 -29.35 -6.94
CA ILE A 359 -9.84 -29.90 -5.69
C ILE A 359 -10.99 -30.09 -4.70
N ARG A 360 -10.78 -30.94 -3.69
CA ARG A 360 -11.62 -31.02 -2.50
C ARG A 360 -10.71 -31.09 -1.29
N SER A 361 -10.55 -29.96 -0.61
CA SER A 361 -9.72 -29.87 0.59
C SER A 361 -10.17 -30.90 1.63
N LYS A 362 -9.22 -31.65 2.21
CA LYS A 362 -9.50 -32.68 3.22
C LYS A 362 -9.59 -32.14 4.62
N ALA A 363 -8.95 -30.98 4.88
CA ALA A 363 -8.98 -30.35 6.19
C ALA A 363 -8.69 -28.85 6.07
N ARG A 364 -9.32 -28.06 6.94
CA ARG A 364 -8.88 -26.70 7.26
C ARG A 364 -7.99 -26.80 8.49
N MET A 365 -6.69 -26.61 8.29
CA MET A 365 -5.72 -26.53 9.38
C MET A 365 -5.46 -25.09 9.76
N THR A 366 -5.02 -24.87 11.00
CA THR A 366 -4.51 -23.58 11.41
C THR A 366 -3.01 -23.66 11.66
N TYR A 367 -2.30 -22.53 11.54
CA TYR A 367 -0.88 -22.47 11.90
C TYR A 367 -0.63 -23.01 13.30
N ASN A 368 -1.47 -22.64 14.27
CA ASN A 368 -1.39 -23.12 15.64
C ASN A 368 -1.53 -24.64 15.74
N ASN A 369 -2.50 -25.24 15.04
CA ASN A 369 -2.71 -26.68 15.06
C ASN A 369 -1.55 -27.43 14.40
N VAL A 370 -1.05 -26.94 13.26
CA VAL A 370 0.09 -27.57 12.57
C VAL A 370 1.35 -27.46 13.42
N ASN A 371 1.64 -26.31 14.04
CA ASN A 371 2.78 -26.16 14.94
C ASN A 371 2.71 -27.17 16.10
N LYS A 372 1.55 -27.32 16.76
CA LYS A 372 1.34 -28.33 17.82
C LYS A 372 1.51 -29.76 17.33
N ILE A 373 1.05 -30.10 16.11
CA ILE A 373 1.27 -31.42 15.50
C ILE A 373 2.77 -31.67 15.27
N LEU A 374 3.50 -30.67 14.80
CA LEU A 374 4.95 -30.78 14.60
C LEU A 374 5.71 -30.93 15.92
N ASP A 375 5.20 -30.35 17.01
CA ASP A 375 5.71 -30.49 18.37
C ASP A 375 5.28 -31.79 19.06
N GLY A 376 4.40 -32.60 18.42
CA GLY A 376 4.01 -33.93 18.90
C GLY A 376 2.79 -33.94 19.81
N ASP A 377 1.89 -32.96 19.76
CA ASP A 377 0.63 -32.93 20.49
C ASP A 377 -0.19 -34.21 20.19
N ALA A 378 -0.41 -35.05 21.21
CA ALA A 378 -1.01 -36.38 21.06
C ALA A 378 -2.47 -36.32 20.61
N GLU A 379 -3.25 -35.34 21.08
CA GLU A 379 -4.67 -35.22 20.73
C GLU A 379 -4.84 -34.76 19.27
N LEU A 380 -4.09 -33.74 18.86
CA LEU A 380 -4.15 -33.27 17.48
C LEU A 380 -3.54 -34.27 16.49
N CYS A 381 -2.47 -34.96 16.86
CA CYS A 381 -1.92 -36.05 16.04
C CYS A 381 -2.92 -37.18 15.86
N LYS A 382 -3.69 -37.53 16.89
CA LYS A 382 -4.76 -38.54 16.79
C LYS A 382 -5.94 -38.06 15.96
N LYS A 383 -6.35 -36.79 16.13
CA LYS A 383 -7.47 -36.19 15.39
C LYS A 383 -7.20 -36.08 13.89
N TYR A 384 -5.97 -35.78 13.53
CA TYR A 384 -5.53 -35.52 12.15
C TYR A 384 -4.49 -36.54 11.68
N ASP A 385 -4.58 -37.82 12.16
CA ASP A 385 -3.62 -38.90 11.90
C ASP A 385 -3.31 -39.09 10.42
N PHE A 386 -4.31 -38.89 9.53
CA PHE A 386 -4.22 -39.04 8.08
C PHE A 386 -3.29 -38.02 7.41
N LEU A 387 -2.97 -36.91 8.07
CA LEU A 387 -2.11 -35.85 7.49
C LEU A 387 -0.81 -35.63 8.28
N VAL A 388 -0.64 -36.17 9.48
CA VAL A 388 0.52 -35.91 10.35
C VAL A 388 1.85 -36.21 9.67
N ASP A 389 1.98 -37.36 9.00
CA ASP A 389 3.20 -37.75 8.29
C ASP A 389 3.49 -36.78 7.13
N THR A 390 2.46 -36.38 6.39
CA THR A 390 2.59 -35.40 5.30
C THR A 390 2.99 -34.04 5.83
N ALA A 391 2.41 -33.54 6.92
CA ALA A 391 2.76 -32.28 7.53
C ALA A 391 4.23 -32.23 8.01
N ARG A 392 4.73 -33.31 8.61
CA ARG A 392 6.14 -33.43 8.99
C ARG A 392 7.07 -33.39 7.80
N LYS A 393 6.78 -34.15 6.72
CA LYS A 393 7.57 -34.14 5.49
C LYS A 393 7.54 -32.76 4.81
N MET A 394 6.40 -32.06 4.86
CA MET A 394 6.29 -30.69 4.37
C MET A 394 7.18 -29.73 5.17
N ALA A 395 7.20 -29.84 6.49
CA ALA A 395 8.05 -29.03 7.34
C ALA A 395 9.55 -29.26 7.04
N ASP A 396 9.97 -30.53 6.88
CA ASP A 396 11.35 -30.87 6.52
C ASP A 396 11.73 -30.33 5.13
N LEU A 397 10.81 -30.40 4.17
CA LEU A 397 11.01 -29.80 2.84
C LEU A 397 11.15 -28.29 2.94
N ALA A 398 10.30 -27.62 3.70
CA ALA A 398 10.37 -26.18 3.89
C ALA A 398 11.68 -25.74 4.54
N ASP A 399 12.15 -26.47 5.55
CA ASP A 399 13.46 -26.20 6.18
C ASP A 399 14.63 -26.36 5.18
N LEU A 400 14.54 -27.31 4.24
CA LEU A 400 15.52 -27.48 3.16
C LEU A 400 15.48 -26.31 2.18
N LEU A 401 14.28 -25.90 1.73
CA LEU A 401 14.09 -24.78 0.80
C LEU A 401 14.58 -23.48 1.41
N ARG A 402 14.25 -23.22 2.68
CA ARG A 402 14.71 -22.07 3.44
C ARG A 402 16.23 -22.01 3.53
N ARG A 403 16.89 -23.09 3.89
CA ARG A 403 18.37 -23.15 3.94
C ARG A 403 18.97 -22.72 2.60
N ARG A 404 18.48 -23.27 1.48
CA ARG A 404 18.95 -22.88 0.14
C ARG A 404 18.72 -21.41 -0.17
N ARG A 405 17.56 -20.89 0.21
CA ARG A 405 17.23 -19.47 0.01
C ARG A 405 18.18 -18.58 0.80
N MET A 406 18.48 -18.92 2.04
CA MET A 406 19.47 -18.20 2.86
C MET A 406 20.88 -18.28 2.28
N GLU A 407 21.29 -19.45 1.77
CA GLU A 407 22.60 -19.62 1.08
C GLU A 407 22.72 -18.77 -0.18
N ARG A 408 21.61 -18.52 -0.89
CA ARG A 408 21.57 -17.57 -2.02
C ARG A 408 21.72 -16.11 -1.58
N GLY A 409 21.55 -15.80 -0.32
CA GLY A 409 21.66 -14.44 0.24
C GLY A 409 20.32 -13.76 0.49
N ALA A 410 19.24 -14.50 0.70
CA ALA A 410 17.99 -13.92 1.14
C ALA A 410 18.13 -13.26 2.52
N LEU A 411 17.38 -12.20 2.78
CA LEU A 411 17.26 -11.58 4.08
C LEU A 411 16.07 -12.16 4.84
N ASP A 412 16.30 -12.57 6.08
CA ASP A 412 15.26 -12.98 7.01
C ASP A 412 15.05 -11.88 8.05
N LEU A 413 14.10 -11.01 7.75
CA LEU A 413 13.69 -9.92 8.64
C LEU A 413 12.59 -10.45 9.55
N ASP A 414 12.97 -11.07 10.67
CA ASP A 414 12.01 -11.50 11.70
C ASP A 414 11.58 -10.28 12.54
N ILE A 415 10.68 -9.48 11.97
CA ILE A 415 10.13 -8.31 12.65
C ILE A 415 8.81 -8.72 13.29
N PRO A 416 8.67 -8.59 14.63
CA PRO A 416 7.43 -8.93 15.30
C PRO A 416 6.25 -8.10 14.77
N GLU A 417 5.18 -8.77 14.34
CA GLU A 417 3.92 -8.13 13.97
C GLU A 417 3.02 -8.02 15.20
N ALA A 418 2.53 -6.81 15.46
CA ALA A 418 1.57 -6.59 16.52
C ALA A 418 0.17 -6.98 16.03
N GLU A 419 -0.52 -7.82 16.79
CA GLU A 419 -1.92 -8.19 16.58
C GLU A 419 -2.77 -7.60 17.69
N ILE A 420 -3.92 -7.04 17.34
CA ILE A 420 -4.86 -6.43 18.28
C ILE A 420 -6.02 -7.41 18.47
N ALA A 421 -6.16 -7.93 19.69
CA ALA A 421 -7.34 -8.69 20.06
C ALA A 421 -8.51 -7.74 20.31
N VAL A 422 -9.69 -8.11 19.81
CA VAL A 422 -10.93 -7.37 20.03
C VAL A 422 -11.96 -8.27 20.71
N ASP A 423 -12.87 -7.69 21.49
CA ASP A 423 -14.00 -8.40 22.06
C ASP A 423 -15.14 -8.58 21.05
N GLU A 424 -16.27 -9.14 21.50
CA GLU A 424 -17.46 -9.35 20.68
C GLU A 424 -18.11 -8.04 20.18
N GLN A 425 -17.81 -6.92 20.83
CA GLN A 425 -18.26 -5.58 20.44
C GLN A 425 -17.29 -4.89 19.48
N GLY A 426 -16.14 -5.53 19.20
CA GLY A 426 -15.09 -4.98 18.33
C GLY A 426 -14.18 -3.98 19.03
N GLU A 427 -14.22 -3.87 20.37
CA GLU A 427 -13.31 -2.97 21.12
C GLU A 427 -12.00 -3.70 21.45
N PRO A 428 -10.85 -3.00 21.38
CA PRO A 428 -9.55 -3.60 21.60
C PRO A 428 -9.37 -3.98 23.07
N VAL A 429 -9.03 -5.24 23.32
CA VAL A 429 -8.82 -5.80 24.68
C VAL A 429 -7.36 -6.10 24.98
N ASP A 430 -6.53 -6.41 23.94
CA ASP A 430 -5.12 -6.70 24.13
C ASP A 430 -4.32 -6.40 22.87
N VAL A 431 -3.01 -6.25 23.03
CA VAL A 431 -2.04 -6.12 21.92
C VAL A 431 -0.89 -7.07 22.18
N PHE A 432 -0.69 -8.04 21.31
CA PHE A 432 0.37 -9.03 21.44
C PHE A 432 1.15 -9.19 20.13
N TYR A 433 2.34 -9.80 20.23
CA TYR A 433 3.11 -10.15 19.06
C TYR A 433 2.72 -11.55 18.56
N ARG A 434 2.37 -11.63 17.28
CA ARG A 434 2.10 -12.90 16.63
C ARG A 434 3.42 -13.67 16.46
N PRO A 435 3.52 -14.89 17.03
CA PRO A 435 4.69 -15.72 16.82
C PRO A 435 4.72 -16.25 15.38
N ARG A 436 5.90 -16.27 14.76
CA ARG A 436 6.12 -16.88 13.44
C ARG A 436 6.74 -18.27 13.63
N GLY A 437 5.88 -19.28 13.66
CA GLY A 437 6.26 -20.68 13.89
C GLY A 437 6.78 -21.40 12.63
N ARG A 438 6.96 -22.73 12.72
CA ARG A 438 7.38 -23.55 11.58
C ARG A 438 6.30 -23.65 10.50
N ALA A 439 5.02 -23.67 10.88
CA ALA A 439 3.92 -23.77 9.94
C ALA A 439 3.80 -22.52 9.05
N GLU A 440 3.94 -21.30 9.62
CA GLU A 440 3.95 -20.06 8.87
C GLU A 440 5.12 -20.02 7.88
N LYS A 441 6.33 -20.38 8.34
CA LYS A 441 7.52 -20.46 7.50
C LYS A 441 7.37 -21.49 6.38
N MET A 442 6.70 -22.60 6.66
CA MET A 442 6.44 -23.67 5.69
C MET A 442 5.57 -23.17 4.53
N ILE A 443 4.44 -22.54 4.83
CA ILE A 443 3.56 -21.98 3.79
C ILE A 443 4.28 -20.87 3.02
N GLU A 444 5.01 -19.98 3.71
CA GLU A 444 5.82 -18.95 3.05
C GLU A 444 6.79 -19.54 2.02
N GLU A 445 7.57 -20.56 2.38
CA GLU A 445 8.53 -21.18 1.45
C GLU A 445 7.83 -21.84 0.25
N PHE A 446 6.66 -22.46 0.46
CA PHE A 446 5.90 -23.07 -0.63
C PHE A 446 5.33 -22.04 -1.59
N MET A 447 4.79 -20.92 -1.07
CA MET A 447 4.31 -19.82 -1.89
C MET A 447 5.47 -19.18 -2.67
N LEU A 448 6.63 -18.96 -2.04
CA LEU A 448 7.82 -18.44 -2.72
C LEU A 448 8.27 -19.37 -3.86
N GLN A 449 8.29 -20.70 -3.66
CA GLN A 449 8.64 -21.65 -4.71
C GLN A 449 7.66 -21.62 -5.88
N ALA A 450 6.36 -21.54 -5.60
CA ALA A 450 5.33 -21.43 -6.63
C ALA A 450 5.47 -20.12 -7.40
N ASN A 451 5.66 -19.00 -6.71
CA ASN A 451 5.83 -17.69 -7.32
C ASN A 451 7.10 -17.62 -8.20
N GLU A 452 8.24 -18.15 -7.72
CA GLU A 452 9.48 -18.23 -8.50
C GLU A 452 9.29 -19.09 -9.76
N ALA A 453 8.60 -20.23 -9.65
CA ALA A 453 8.36 -21.13 -10.77
C ALA A 453 7.44 -20.50 -11.83
N VAL A 454 6.37 -19.80 -11.41
CA VAL A 454 5.47 -19.09 -12.33
C VAL A 454 6.23 -17.95 -13.02
N ALA A 455 6.98 -17.14 -12.26
CA ALA A 455 7.77 -16.03 -12.83
C ALA A 455 8.77 -16.55 -13.87
N GLN A 456 9.48 -17.64 -13.58
CA GLN A 456 10.42 -18.27 -14.51
C GLN A 456 9.71 -18.82 -15.76
N PHE A 457 8.52 -19.40 -15.61
CA PHE A 457 7.72 -19.87 -16.73
C PHE A 457 7.33 -18.72 -17.65
N MET A 458 6.82 -17.63 -17.10
CA MET A 458 6.41 -16.43 -17.85
C MET A 458 7.60 -15.82 -18.61
N ASP A 459 8.75 -15.68 -17.95
CA ASP A 459 9.98 -15.16 -18.54
C ASP A 459 10.50 -16.06 -19.66
N THR A 460 10.62 -17.38 -19.43
CA THR A 460 11.13 -18.33 -20.39
C THR A 460 10.28 -18.41 -21.68
N HIS A 461 8.97 -18.21 -21.56
CA HIS A 461 8.04 -18.23 -22.68
C HIS A 461 7.75 -16.84 -23.28
N ASN A 462 8.43 -15.80 -22.79
CA ASN A 462 8.22 -14.40 -23.19
C ASN A 462 6.74 -13.95 -23.06
N HIS A 463 6.04 -14.44 -22.03
CA HIS A 463 4.71 -13.97 -21.73
C HIS A 463 4.77 -12.64 -20.95
N PRO A 464 3.95 -11.64 -21.30
CA PRO A 464 3.89 -10.41 -20.53
C PRO A 464 3.38 -10.70 -19.13
N ALA A 465 4.10 -10.21 -18.12
CA ALA A 465 3.74 -10.37 -16.71
C ALA A 465 4.12 -9.13 -15.91
N VAL A 466 3.39 -8.89 -14.85
CA VAL A 466 3.74 -7.85 -13.86
C VAL A 466 4.59 -8.52 -12.78
N TYR A 467 5.88 -8.17 -12.76
CA TYR A 467 6.82 -8.70 -11.76
C TYR A 467 6.90 -7.76 -10.57
N ARG A 468 6.89 -8.34 -9.38
CA ARG A 468 7.22 -7.60 -8.16
C ARG A 468 8.72 -7.63 -7.96
N VAL A 469 9.38 -6.49 -8.15
CA VAL A 469 10.83 -6.36 -8.04
C VAL A 469 11.23 -5.68 -6.74
N HIS A 470 12.38 -6.10 -6.20
CA HIS A 470 13.03 -5.48 -5.05
C HIS A 470 14.42 -5.00 -5.47
N GLU A 471 14.61 -3.69 -5.51
CA GLU A 471 15.89 -3.11 -5.90
C GLU A 471 16.94 -3.26 -4.80
N ASN A 472 18.20 -3.13 -5.19
CA ASN A 472 19.29 -3.07 -4.23
C ASN A 472 19.07 -1.92 -3.23
N PRO A 473 19.54 -2.07 -1.98
CA PRO A 473 19.51 -0.99 -1.00
C PRO A 473 20.20 0.28 -1.53
N ASP A 474 19.65 1.44 -1.20
CA ASP A 474 20.27 2.73 -1.48
C ASP A 474 21.62 2.82 -0.73
N PRO A 475 22.76 3.04 -1.45
CA PRO A 475 24.08 3.10 -0.84
C PRO A 475 24.21 4.14 0.29
N GLU A 476 23.52 5.28 0.18
CA GLU A 476 23.53 6.32 1.22
C GLU A 476 22.81 5.87 2.48
N LYS A 477 21.63 5.27 2.33
CA LYS A 477 20.89 4.71 3.47
C LYS A 477 21.67 3.56 4.11
N LEU A 478 22.31 2.72 3.28
CA LEU A 478 23.15 1.64 3.78
C LEU A 478 24.37 2.15 4.53
N ARG A 479 24.96 3.29 4.10
CA ARG A 479 26.06 3.95 4.83
C ARG A 479 25.61 4.43 6.21
N VAL A 480 24.42 5.04 6.31
CA VAL A 480 23.84 5.46 7.59
C VAL A 480 23.59 4.26 8.49
N PHE A 481 23.03 3.17 7.95
CA PHE A 481 22.86 1.92 8.69
C PHE A 481 24.19 1.34 9.18
N ALA A 482 25.23 1.29 8.33
CA ALA A 482 26.55 0.81 8.67
C ALA A 482 27.19 1.63 9.81
N GLN A 483 27.02 2.96 9.80
CA GLN A 483 27.49 3.83 10.89
C GLN A 483 26.76 3.52 12.21
N PHE A 484 25.47 3.23 12.16
CA PHE A 484 24.68 2.89 13.34
C PHE A 484 25.02 1.49 13.88
N ALA A 485 25.33 0.51 13.02
CA ALA A 485 25.68 -0.85 13.40
C ALA A 485 27.11 -0.99 13.94
N ARG A 486 28.01 -0.06 13.56
CA ARG A 486 29.44 -0.10 13.93
C ARG A 486 29.74 -0.14 15.43
N PRO A 487 29.07 0.62 16.32
CA PRO A 487 29.29 0.54 17.78
C PRO A 487 28.99 -0.84 18.37
N PHE A 488 28.19 -1.65 17.70
CA PHE A 488 27.86 -3.03 18.10
C PHE A 488 28.85 -4.07 17.54
N GLY A 489 29.89 -3.61 16.83
CA GLY A 489 30.93 -4.49 16.28
C GLY A 489 30.69 -4.94 14.84
N HIS A 490 29.56 -4.56 14.23
CA HIS A 490 29.24 -4.97 12.86
C HIS A 490 30.01 -4.14 11.83
N ARG A 491 30.53 -4.82 10.82
CA ARG A 491 31.22 -4.20 9.68
C ARG A 491 30.45 -4.48 8.41
N ILE A 492 29.95 -3.43 7.79
CA ILE A 492 29.16 -3.48 6.55
C ILE A 492 29.91 -2.64 5.52
N ASP A 493 30.05 -3.15 4.30
CA ASP A 493 30.58 -2.42 3.16
C ASP A 493 29.44 -1.80 2.34
N PRO A 494 29.16 -0.50 2.48
CA PRO A 494 28.06 0.14 1.76
C PRO A 494 28.28 0.23 0.23
N SER A 495 29.51 0.00 -0.24
CA SER A 495 29.83 0.00 -1.67
C SER A 495 29.35 -1.27 -2.38
N LYS A 496 28.94 -2.30 -1.62
CA LYS A 496 28.43 -3.58 -2.11
C LYS A 496 26.98 -3.80 -1.68
N PRO A 497 26.03 -2.97 -2.09
CA PRO A 497 24.63 -3.07 -1.65
C PRO A 497 23.96 -4.38 -2.06
N GLN A 498 24.48 -5.05 -3.11
CA GLN A 498 24.02 -6.35 -3.60
C GLN A 498 24.47 -7.54 -2.73
N ASP A 499 25.46 -7.36 -1.86
CA ASP A 499 25.93 -8.42 -0.95
C ASP A 499 25.07 -8.45 0.33
N THR A 500 23.89 -9.04 0.20
CA THR A 500 22.92 -9.16 1.29
C THR A 500 23.38 -10.08 2.41
N ARG A 501 24.37 -10.96 2.17
CA ARG A 501 24.91 -11.87 3.20
C ARG A 501 25.55 -11.11 4.38
N GLN A 502 26.24 -9.99 4.10
CA GLN A 502 26.76 -9.13 5.16
C GLN A 502 25.65 -8.53 6.04
N LEU A 503 24.47 -8.25 5.44
CA LEU A 503 23.31 -7.72 6.15
C LEU A 503 22.64 -8.80 6.99
N GLN A 504 22.51 -10.02 6.45
CA GLN A 504 22.00 -11.16 7.18
C GLN A 504 22.88 -11.51 8.39
N ALA A 505 24.20 -11.48 8.22
CA ALA A 505 25.14 -11.72 9.34
C ALA A 505 24.94 -10.73 10.51
N VAL A 506 24.56 -9.47 10.21
CA VAL A 506 24.21 -8.50 11.25
C VAL A 506 22.92 -8.90 11.96
N LEU A 507 21.89 -9.33 11.21
CA LEU A 507 20.62 -9.78 11.79
C LEU A 507 20.80 -11.00 12.70
N ASP A 508 21.57 -11.99 12.23
CA ASP A 508 21.86 -13.22 12.99
C ASP A 508 22.60 -12.92 14.30
N GLN A 509 23.60 -12.03 14.26
CA GLN A 509 24.36 -11.62 15.45
C GLN A 509 23.55 -10.72 16.40
N ALA A 510 22.62 -9.93 15.88
CA ALA A 510 21.73 -9.08 16.67
C ALA A 510 20.59 -9.88 17.33
N ALA A 511 20.31 -11.08 16.83
CA ALA A 511 19.24 -11.92 17.34
C ALA A 511 19.46 -12.25 18.84
N GLY A 512 18.45 -11.94 19.66
CA GLY A 512 18.50 -12.20 21.11
C GLY A 512 19.25 -11.17 21.96
N ASP A 513 19.94 -10.18 21.37
CA ASP A 513 20.56 -9.08 22.14
C ASP A 513 19.60 -7.87 22.27
N PRO A 514 19.06 -7.60 23.48
CA PRO A 514 18.14 -6.48 23.70
C PRO A 514 18.70 -5.11 23.29
N ARG A 515 20.03 -4.94 23.32
CA ARG A 515 20.68 -3.67 22.96
C ARG A 515 20.65 -3.42 21.45
N GLN A 516 20.46 -4.47 20.66
CA GLN A 516 20.50 -4.44 19.20
C GLN A 516 19.10 -4.55 18.57
N ARG A 517 18.02 -4.51 19.35
CA ARG A 517 16.62 -4.62 18.87
C ARG A 517 16.22 -3.63 17.76
N ALA A 518 16.90 -2.49 17.68
CA ALA A 518 16.62 -1.48 16.65
C ALA A 518 17.23 -1.84 15.28
N LEU A 519 18.24 -2.72 15.21
CA LEU A 519 18.98 -3.01 13.97
C LEU A 519 18.08 -3.57 12.86
N PRO A 520 17.21 -4.58 13.09
CA PRO A 520 16.31 -5.07 12.04
C PRO A 520 15.39 -4.00 11.45
N THR A 521 14.81 -3.14 12.30
CA THR A 521 13.94 -2.05 11.87
C THR A 521 14.70 -0.97 11.09
N LEU A 522 15.92 -0.64 11.49
CA LEU A 522 16.76 0.33 10.78
C LEU A 522 17.23 -0.23 9.44
N LEU A 523 17.58 -1.52 9.38
CA LEU A 523 17.91 -2.18 8.13
C LEU A 523 16.72 -2.15 7.18
N LEU A 524 15.51 -2.54 7.63
CA LEU A 524 14.30 -2.49 6.81
C LEU A 524 14.07 -1.10 6.19
N ARG A 525 14.29 -0.03 6.98
CA ARG A 525 14.18 1.37 6.48
C ARG A 525 15.25 1.74 5.46
N SER A 526 16.36 1.01 5.43
CA SER A 526 17.46 1.22 4.48
C SER A 526 17.24 0.47 3.16
N LEU A 527 16.36 -0.54 3.16
CA LEU A 527 16.00 -1.29 1.95
C LEU A 527 15.08 -0.45 1.04
N ALA A 528 15.15 -0.72 -0.25
CA ALA A 528 14.18 -0.20 -1.20
C ALA A 528 12.81 -0.87 -0.96
N ARG A 529 11.72 -0.17 -1.30
CA ARG A 529 10.40 -0.80 -1.32
C ARG A 529 10.27 -1.68 -2.56
N ALA A 530 9.55 -2.78 -2.43
CA ALA A 530 9.14 -3.57 -3.59
C ALA A 530 8.24 -2.74 -4.52
N ARG A 531 8.41 -2.89 -5.81
CA ARG A 531 7.64 -2.20 -6.85
C ARG A 531 7.33 -3.11 -8.03
#